data_1889203e9a81b8b8fce6a51418172b00
#
_entry.id   1889203e9a81b8b8fce6a51418172b00
#
_cell.length_a   1.000
_cell.length_b   1.000
_cell.length_c   1.000
_cell.angle_alpha   90.00
_cell.angle_beta   90.00
_cell.angle_gamma   90.00
#
_symmetry.space_group_name_H-M   'P 1'
#
loop_
_entity.id
_entity.type
_entity.pdbx_description
1 polymer ?
#
loop_
_entity_poly.entity_id
_entity_poly.type
_entity_poly.pdbx_seq_one_letter_code
_entity_poly.pdbx_strand_id
1 'polypeptide(L)'
;MARGGLRLRLVSVGRDRDFTRDGVAEYAQRISHTAALELCELRAEAGPAAIEREADAILAAHASAQGKQKGPAELWALDQRGVELSSEELAQRLGRLRDAGLGLTLCIGGDEGLSQRVRTAARFSWSLSRLTLPHRLARLLVLEQIYRAGEILRGSPYHK
;
A
#
# COMPACT_ATOMS: atom_id res chain seq x y z
N MET A 1 -1.51 -1.79 28.08
CA MET A 1 -1.00 -2.54 26.91
C MET A 1 -0.70 -1.55 25.81
N ALA A 2 0.51 -1.53 25.33
CA ALA A 2 0.82 -0.78 24.12
C ALA A 2 -0.05 -1.35 22.99
N ARG A 3 -0.97 -0.57 22.44
CA ARG A 3 -1.65 -0.92 21.20
C ARG A 3 -0.55 -1.01 20.14
N GLY A 4 -0.28 -2.20 19.65
CA GLY A 4 0.69 -2.39 18.59
C GLY A 4 0.35 -1.43 17.44
N GLY A 5 1.36 -0.73 16.91
CA GLY A 5 1.18 0.13 15.74
C GLY A 5 0.64 -0.66 14.55
N LEU A 6 0.00 0.03 13.59
CA LEU A 6 -0.44 -0.59 12.35
C LEU A 6 0.79 -1.15 11.60
N ARG A 7 0.68 -2.36 11.11
CA ARG A 7 1.70 -3.00 10.28
C ARG A 7 1.34 -2.84 8.82
N LEU A 8 2.21 -2.19 8.08
CA LEU A 8 2.01 -1.86 6.67
C LEU A 8 3.11 -2.44 5.81
N ARG A 9 2.75 -3.04 4.70
CA ARG A 9 3.66 -3.42 3.63
C ARG A 9 3.16 -2.82 2.33
N LEU A 10 3.98 -1.99 1.69
CA LEU A 10 3.72 -1.49 0.35
C LEU A 10 4.53 -2.30 -0.64
N VAL A 11 3.85 -3.06 -1.47
CA VAL A 11 4.43 -3.90 -2.52
C VAL A 11 4.22 -3.18 -3.85
N SER A 12 5.29 -2.84 -4.53
CA SER A 12 5.22 -2.17 -5.84
C SER A 12 6.10 -2.84 -6.87
N VAL A 13 5.57 -2.95 -8.09
CA VAL A 13 6.33 -3.45 -9.24
C VAL A 13 7.15 -2.29 -9.82
N GLY A 14 8.44 -2.52 -10.00
CA GLY A 14 9.39 -1.51 -10.47
C GLY A 14 10.14 -0.82 -9.32
N ARG A 15 11.24 -0.15 -9.68
CA ARG A 15 12.09 0.55 -8.73
C ARG A 15 11.96 2.05 -8.89
N ASP A 16 12.06 2.78 -7.77
CA ASP A 16 12.18 4.23 -7.81
C ASP A 16 13.57 4.64 -8.30
N ARG A 17 13.61 5.28 -9.46
CA ARG A 17 14.86 5.76 -10.08
C ARG A 17 14.76 7.21 -10.55
N ASP A 18 13.72 7.90 -10.13
CA ASP A 18 13.41 9.25 -10.60
C ASP A 18 13.21 10.23 -9.43
N PHE A 19 12.63 11.37 -9.72
CA PHE A 19 12.35 12.43 -8.75
C PHE A 19 11.46 11.99 -7.58
N THR A 20 10.73 10.88 -7.68
CA THR A 20 9.85 10.39 -6.60
C THR A 20 10.62 9.70 -5.49
N ARG A 21 11.85 9.26 -5.72
CA ARG A 21 12.67 8.51 -4.78
C ARG A 21 12.82 9.20 -3.43
N ASP A 22 13.19 10.49 -3.45
CA ASP A 22 13.42 11.24 -2.22
C ASP A 22 12.11 11.49 -1.47
N GLY A 23 11.03 11.73 -2.18
CA GLY A 23 9.69 11.87 -1.59
C GLY A 23 9.21 10.58 -0.93
N VAL A 24 9.43 9.44 -1.57
CA VAL A 24 9.12 8.11 -0.99
C VAL A 24 9.90 7.90 0.30
N ALA A 25 11.20 8.17 0.32
CA ALA A 25 12.03 8.06 1.51
C ALA A 25 11.56 8.98 2.64
N GLU A 26 11.21 10.22 2.31
CA GLU A 26 10.71 11.20 3.28
C GLU A 26 9.42 10.73 3.95
N TYR A 27 8.42 10.31 3.18
CA TYR A 27 7.15 9.84 3.76
C TYR A 27 7.30 8.52 4.49
N ALA A 28 8.14 7.61 4.00
CA ALA A 28 8.45 6.37 4.72
C ALA A 28 9.02 6.65 6.11
N GLN A 29 9.92 7.60 6.22
CA GLN A 29 10.47 8.02 7.50
C GLN A 29 9.40 8.61 8.42
N ARG A 30 8.55 9.50 7.92
CA ARG A 30 7.46 10.09 8.70
C ARG A 30 6.47 9.04 9.19
N ILE A 31 6.10 8.09 8.35
CA ILE A 31 5.18 6.99 8.70
C ILE A 31 5.78 6.11 9.80
N SER A 32 7.10 5.92 9.81
CA SER A 32 7.78 5.04 10.79
C SER A 32 7.57 5.46 12.25
N HIS A 33 7.19 6.70 12.50
CA HIS A 33 6.87 7.17 13.85
C HIS A 33 5.52 6.68 14.38
N THR A 34 4.61 6.26 13.50
CA THR A 34 3.24 5.88 13.86
C THR A 34 2.85 4.47 13.45
N ALA A 35 3.56 3.89 12.50
CA ALA A 35 3.28 2.56 11.94
C ALA A 35 4.58 1.84 11.58
N ALA A 36 4.55 0.52 11.60
CA ALA A 36 5.63 -0.29 11.06
C ALA A 36 5.45 -0.42 9.55
N LEU A 37 6.27 0.26 8.77
CA LEU A 37 6.21 0.25 7.31
C LEU A 37 7.36 -0.54 6.70
N GLU A 38 7.03 -1.44 5.79
CA GLU A 38 7.99 -2.15 4.95
C GLU A 38 7.70 -1.82 3.49
N LEU A 39 8.72 -1.36 2.77
CA LEU A 39 8.66 -1.13 1.32
C LEU A 39 9.24 -2.35 0.60
N CYS A 40 8.47 -2.95 -0.27
CA CYS A 40 8.87 -4.11 -1.05
C CYS A 40 8.81 -3.77 -2.54
N GLU A 41 9.96 -3.58 -3.17
CA GLU A 41 10.06 -3.35 -4.59
C GLU A 41 10.26 -4.67 -5.33
N LEU A 42 9.32 -4.99 -6.22
CA LEU A 42 9.39 -6.18 -7.05
C LEU A 42 9.98 -5.82 -8.42
N ARG A 43 10.68 -6.77 -9.00
CA ARG A 43 11.20 -6.62 -10.37
C ARG A 43 10.04 -6.52 -11.35
N ALA A 44 10.09 -5.52 -12.23
CA ALA A 44 9.21 -5.47 -13.39
C ALA A 44 9.58 -6.59 -14.37
N GLU A 45 8.58 -7.34 -14.78
CA GLU A 45 8.75 -8.44 -15.75
C GLU A 45 8.49 -7.95 -17.18
N ALA A 46 8.88 -8.74 -18.14
CA ALA A 46 8.67 -8.47 -19.56
C ALA A 46 8.13 -9.69 -20.29
N GLY A 47 7.47 -9.46 -21.43
CA GLY A 47 6.93 -10.51 -22.28
C GLY A 47 5.51 -10.93 -21.95
N PRO A 48 4.95 -11.93 -22.67
CA PRO A 48 3.52 -12.25 -22.65
C PRO A 48 2.97 -12.67 -21.27
N ALA A 49 3.79 -13.30 -20.43
CA ALA A 49 3.38 -13.76 -19.11
C ALA A 49 3.86 -12.83 -17.97
N ALA A 50 4.31 -11.61 -18.30
CA ALA A 50 4.87 -10.68 -17.32
C ALA A 50 3.90 -10.40 -16.17
N ILE A 51 2.66 -10.06 -16.48
CA ILE A 51 1.65 -9.70 -15.48
C ILE A 51 1.34 -10.86 -14.51
N GLU A 52 1.40 -12.11 -14.99
CA GLU A 52 1.18 -13.29 -14.13
C GLU A 52 2.40 -13.58 -13.25
N ARG A 53 3.63 -13.38 -13.75
CA ARG A 53 4.83 -13.50 -12.92
C ARG A 53 4.88 -12.42 -11.84
N GLU A 54 4.48 -11.20 -12.18
CA GLU A 54 4.34 -10.11 -11.21
C GLU A 54 3.26 -10.44 -10.17
N ALA A 55 2.16 -11.05 -10.59
CA ALA A 55 1.12 -11.53 -9.68
C ALA A 55 1.64 -12.58 -8.69
N ASP A 56 2.43 -13.54 -9.16
CA ASP A 56 3.08 -14.53 -8.29
C ASP A 56 3.94 -13.86 -7.23
N ALA A 57 4.75 -12.88 -7.63
CA ALA A 57 5.63 -12.14 -6.73
C ALA A 57 4.84 -11.30 -5.71
N ILE A 58 3.77 -10.63 -6.13
CA ILE A 58 2.89 -9.85 -5.25
C ILE A 58 2.24 -10.75 -4.21
N LEU A 59 1.65 -11.87 -4.63
CA LEU A 59 0.97 -12.79 -3.72
C LEU A 59 1.95 -13.47 -2.76
N ALA A 60 3.16 -13.80 -3.21
CA ALA A 60 4.22 -14.31 -2.36
C ALA A 60 4.68 -13.26 -1.32
N ALA A 61 4.82 -11.99 -1.72
CA ALA A 61 5.15 -10.90 -0.81
C ALA A 61 4.05 -10.69 0.24
N HIS A 62 2.78 -10.79 -0.15
CA HIS A 62 1.66 -10.75 0.79
C HIS A 62 1.68 -11.93 1.75
N ALA A 63 1.87 -13.14 1.27
CA ALA A 63 1.96 -14.33 2.11
C ALA A 63 3.08 -14.22 3.15
N SER A 64 4.23 -13.66 2.78
CA SER A 64 5.35 -13.44 3.71
C SER A 64 5.10 -12.31 4.73
N ALA A 65 4.13 -11.43 4.46
CA ALA A 65 3.70 -10.39 5.40
C ALA A 65 2.81 -10.95 6.53
N GLN A 66 2.30 -12.15 6.34
CA GLN A 66 1.50 -12.88 7.30
C GLN A 66 2.34 -13.98 7.97
N GLY A 67 1.83 -14.58 9.02
CA GLY A 67 2.48 -15.71 9.68
C GLY A 67 2.41 -15.62 11.20
N LYS A 68 2.86 -16.68 11.88
CA LYS A 68 2.74 -16.81 13.34
C LYS A 68 3.36 -15.66 14.13
N GLN A 69 4.46 -15.08 13.62
CA GLN A 69 5.15 -13.97 14.28
C GLN A 69 4.65 -12.61 13.84
N LYS A 70 4.05 -12.50 12.66
CA LYS A 70 3.61 -11.22 12.07
C LYS A 70 2.09 -11.01 12.15
N GLY A 71 1.32 -12.08 12.33
CA GLY A 71 -0.14 -12.05 12.41
C GLY A 71 -0.83 -11.89 11.06
N PRO A 72 -2.18 -11.84 11.05
CA PRO A 72 -2.95 -11.73 9.82
C PRO A 72 -2.84 -10.33 9.20
N ALA A 73 -3.00 -10.25 7.88
CA ALA A 73 -3.01 -9.00 7.13
C ALA A 73 -4.03 -9.06 5.99
N GLU A 74 -4.66 -7.93 5.69
CA GLU A 74 -5.47 -7.79 4.48
C GLU A 74 -4.57 -7.43 3.29
N LEU A 75 -4.99 -7.86 2.10
CA LEU A 75 -4.42 -7.42 0.83
C LEU A 75 -5.36 -6.39 0.20
N TRP A 76 -4.86 -5.19 -0.09
CA TRP A 76 -5.55 -4.20 -0.89
C TRP A 76 -4.84 -3.99 -2.21
N ALA A 77 -5.62 -3.93 -3.28
CA ALA A 77 -5.12 -3.61 -4.62
C ALA A 77 -5.34 -2.12 -4.91
N LEU A 78 -4.30 -1.44 -5.36
CA LEU A 78 -4.45 -0.10 -5.93
C LEU A 78 -4.88 -0.24 -7.39
N ASP A 79 -6.10 0.15 -7.70
CA ASP A 79 -6.69 0.03 -9.03
C ASP A 79 -7.60 1.23 -9.30
N GLN A 80 -7.42 1.91 -10.44
CA GLN A 80 -8.24 3.08 -10.79
C GLN A 80 -9.75 2.76 -10.90
N ARG A 81 -10.12 1.47 -11.05
CA ARG A 81 -11.50 0.99 -11.04
C ARG A 81 -12.03 0.65 -9.65
N GLY A 82 -11.20 0.82 -8.63
CA GLY A 82 -11.58 0.59 -7.25
C GLY A 82 -12.44 1.69 -6.66
N VAL A 83 -12.64 1.63 -5.37
CA VAL A 83 -13.40 2.62 -4.61
C VAL A 83 -12.52 3.82 -4.29
N GLU A 84 -12.99 5.01 -4.60
CA GLU A 84 -12.36 6.25 -4.16
C GLU A 84 -12.67 6.49 -2.68
N LEU A 85 -11.68 6.97 -1.94
CA LEU A 85 -11.80 7.29 -0.52
C LEU A 85 -11.37 8.73 -0.27
N SER A 86 -12.07 9.42 0.63
CA SER A 86 -11.51 10.62 1.23
C SER A 86 -10.36 10.26 2.18
N SER A 87 -9.54 11.23 2.54
CA SER A 87 -8.46 11.01 3.51
C SER A 87 -8.99 10.56 4.88
N GLU A 88 -10.16 11.06 5.27
CA GLU A 88 -10.85 10.67 6.50
C GLU A 88 -11.36 9.23 6.45
N GLU A 89 -11.95 8.82 5.33
CA GLU A 89 -12.41 7.44 5.13
C GLU A 89 -11.23 6.46 5.12
N LEU A 90 -10.11 6.85 4.51
CA LEU A 90 -8.88 6.06 4.57
C LEU A 90 -8.40 5.92 6.02
N ALA A 91 -8.35 7.03 6.76
CA ALA A 91 -7.96 7.02 8.17
C ALA A 91 -8.85 6.09 9.00
N GLN A 92 -10.17 6.13 8.80
CA GLN A 92 -11.10 5.25 9.51
C GLN A 92 -10.83 3.77 9.18
N ARG A 93 -10.57 3.42 7.91
CA ARG A 93 -10.26 2.05 7.52
C ARG A 93 -8.96 1.57 8.15
N LEU A 94 -7.90 2.38 8.09
CA LEU A 94 -6.62 2.04 8.72
C LEU A 94 -6.72 1.91 10.23
N GLY A 95 -7.52 2.77 10.87
CA GLY A 95 -7.81 2.69 12.29
C GLY A 95 -8.51 1.38 12.68
N ARG A 96 -9.48 0.92 11.89
CA ARG A 96 -10.17 -0.37 12.10
C ARG A 96 -9.21 -1.55 11.98
N LEU A 97 -8.32 -1.55 10.98
CA LEU A 97 -7.31 -2.60 10.83
C LEU A 97 -6.40 -2.64 12.07
N ARG A 98 -5.88 -1.50 12.48
CA ARG A 98 -5.05 -1.38 13.68
C ARG A 98 -5.76 -1.93 14.91
N ASP A 99 -7.00 -1.52 15.14
CA ASP A 99 -7.76 -1.88 16.33
C ASP A 99 -8.14 -3.37 16.32
N ALA A 100 -8.28 -3.97 15.14
CA ALA A 100 -8.49 -5.40 14.96
C ALA A 100 -7.19 -6.24 15.00
N GLY A 101 -6.03 -5.60 15.12
CA GLY A 101 -4.74 -6.30 15.09
C GLY A 101 -4.35 -6.81 13.71
N LEU A 102 -4.99 -6.31 12.65
CA LEU A 102 -4.71 -6.71 11.26
C LEU A 102 -3.62 -5.82 10.67
N GLY A 103 -2.70 -6.45 9.93
CA GLY A 103 -1.79 -5.72 9.06
C GLY A 103 -2.45 -5.39 7.71
N LEU A 104 -1.78 -4.58 6.92
CA LEU A 104 -2.17 -4.24 5.56
C LEU A 104 -1.01 -4.46 4.60
N THR A 105 -1.25 -5.24 3.55
CA THR A 105 -0.41 -5.25 2.35
C THR A 105 -1.16 -4.48 1.27
N LEU A 106 -0.56 -3.40 0.79
CA LEU A 106 -1.08 -2.62 -0.34
C LEU A 106 -0.19 -2.89 -1.55
N CYS A 107 -0.78 -3.30 -2.68
CA CYS A 107 -0.02 -3.60 -3.88
C CYS A 107 -0.31 -2.63 -5.02
N ILE A 108 0.75 -2.23 -5.71
CA ILE A 108 0.74 -1.36 -6.89
C ILE A 108 1.38 -2.13 -8.03
N GLY A 109 0.65 -2.27 -9.14
CA GLY A 109 1.15 -2.91 -10.35
C GLY A 109 2.15 -2.05 -11.12
N GLY A 110 2.80 -2.66 -12.11
CA GLY A 110 3.66 -1.95 -13.06
C GLY A 110 2.85 -1.30 -14.20
N ASP A 111 3.50 -1.15 -15.36
CA ASP A 111 2.92 -0.46 -16.52
C ASP A 111 1.64 -1.11 -17.04
N GLU A 112 1.52 -2.43 -16.95
CA GLU A 112 0.34 -3.19 -17.36
C GLU A 112 -0.74 -3.32 -16.26
N GLY A 113 -0.52 -2.70 -15.12
CA GLY A 113 -1.42 -2.79 -13.97
C GLY A 113 -1.34 -4.13 -13.24
N LEU A 114 -2.41 -4.47 -12.51
CA LEU A 114 -2.52 -5.70 -11.74
C LEU A 114 -3.28 -6.77 -12.50
N SER A 115 -2.88 -8.04 -12.33
CA SER A 115 -3.63 -9.17 -12.89
C SER A 115 -5.00 -9.31 -12.23
N GLN A 116 -5.94 -9.95 -12.93
CA GLN A 116 -7.25 -10.28 -12.36
C GLN A 116 -7.11 -11.17 -11.13
N ARG A 117 -6.10 -12.04 -11.10
CA ARG A 117 -5.84 -12.93 -9.97
C ARG A 117 -5.51 -12.16 -8.70
N VAL A 118 -4.70 -11.11 -8.79
CA VAL A 118 -4.39 -10.23 -7.65
C VAL A 118 -5.63 -9.46 -7.21
N ARG A 119 -6.39 -8.91 -8.15
CA ARG A 119 -7.64 -8.20 -7.83
C ARG A 119 -8.65 -9.10 -7.12
N THR A 120 -8.78 -10.34 -7.56
CA THR A 120 -9.69 -11.32 -6.94
C THR A 120 -9.23 -11.70 -5.53
N ALA A 121 -7.93 -11.82 -5.30
CA ALA A 121 -7.36 -12.12 -3.98
C ALA A 121 -7.44 -10.94 -3.01
N ALA A 122 -7.52 -9.70 -3.51
CA ALA A 122 -7.59 -8.52 -2.69
C ALA A 122 -8.92 -8.40 -1.95
N ARG A 123 -8.82 -8.07 -0.65
CA ARG A 123 -10.01 -7.78 0.18
C ARG A 123 -10.69 -6.48 -0.21
N PHE A 124 -9.92 -5.54 -0.75
CA PHE A 124 -10.40 -4.21 -1.12
C PHE A 124 -9.58 -3.68 -2.30
N SER A 125 -10.26 -3.02 -3.23
CA SER A 125 -9.62 -2.30 -4.33
C SER A 125 -9.82 -0.80 -4.11
N TRP A 126 -8.70 -0.09 -3.95
CA TRP A 126 -8.67 1.34 -3.69
C TRP A 126 -8.26 2.10 -4.93
N SER A 127 -9.03 3.11 -5.31
CA SER A 127 -8.69 4.07 -6.36
C SER A 127 -8.25 5.39 -5.76
N LEU A 128 -7.07 5.86 -6.14
CA LEU A 128 -6.60 7.20 -5.77
C LEU A 128 -7.36 8.29 -6.53
N SER A 129 -7.75 7.99 -7.77
CA SER A 129 -8.38 8.94 -8.68
C SER A 129 -8.90 8.19 -9.91
N ARG A 130 -9.83 8.78 -10.62
CA ARG A 130 -10.24 8.31 -11.96
C ARG A 130 -9.21 8.67 -13.04
N LEU A 131 -8.22 9.49 -12.71
CA LEU A 131 -7.09 9.74 -13.59
C LEU A 131 -6.18 8.52 -13.65
N THR A 132 -5.56 8.31 -14.81
CA THR A 132 -4.47 7.34 -14.93
C THR A 132 -3.20 7.96 -14.38
N LEU A 133 -2.62 7.35 -13.36
CA LEU A 133 -1.40 7.84 -12.72
C LEU A 133 -0.23 6.90 -13.04
N PRO A 134 0.96 7.45 -13.35
CA PRO A 134 2.17 6.63 -13.39
C PRO A 134 2.36 5.90 -12.05
N HIS A 135 2.76 4.64 -12.09
CA HIS A 135 2.86 3.81 -10.87
C HIS A 135 3.79 4.41 -9.80
N ARG A 136 4.85 5.11 -10.20
CA ARG A 136 5.78 5.77 -9.28
C ARG A 136 5.13 6.95 -8.55
N LEU A 137 4.37 7.76 -9.27
CA LEU A 137 3.62 8.86 -8.68
C LEU A 137 2.51 8.33 -7.77
N ALA A 138 1.80 7.28 -8.19
CA ALA A 138 0.80 6.62 -7.36
C ALA A 138 1.40 6.12 -6.04
N ARG A 139 2.60 5.53 -6.08
CA ARG A 139 3.33 5.09 -4.90
C ARG A 139 3.60 6.24 -3.92
N LEU A 140 4.08 7.38 -4.42
CA LEU A 140 4.33 8.56 -3.60
C LEU A 140 3.05 9.10 -2.98
N LEU A 141 1.96 9.19 -3.75
CA LEU A 141 0.65 9.64 -3.27
C LEU A 141 0.09 8.70 -2.19
N VAL A 142 0.23 7.40 -2.36
CA VAL A 142 -0.19 6.40 -1.36
C VAL A 142 0.53 6.64 -0.04
N LEU A 143 1.84 6.82 -0.07
CA LEU A 143 2.62 7.06 1.14
C LEU A 143 2.23 8.38 1.83
N GLU A 144 2.03 9.45 1.05
CA GLU A 144 1.54 10.72 1.59
C GLU A 144 0.17 10.53 2.26
N GLN A 145 -0.76 9.82 1.63
CA GLN A 145 -2.09 9.60 2.19
C GLN A 145 -2.08 8.68 3.42
N ILE A 146 -1.21 7.68 3.46
CA ILE A 146 -1.00 6.86 4.65
C ILE A 146 -0.48 7.71 5.82
N TYR A 147 0.48 8.58 5.55
CA TYR A 147 1.00 9.51 6.56
C TYR A 147 -0.13 10.44 7.06
N ARG A 148 -0.87 11.05 6.15
CA ARG A 148 -2.02 11.93 6.48
C ARG A 148 -3.05 11.20 7.31
N ALA A 149 -3.40 9.97 6.95
CA ALA A 149 -4.33 9.14 7.72
C ALA A 149 -3.84 8.88 9.14
N GLY A 150 -2.55 8.62 9.32
CA GLY A 150 -1.94 8.48 10.64
C GLY A 150 -2.05 9.77 11.46
N GLU A 151 -1.84 10.92 10.85
CA GLU A 151 -1.98 12.22 11.49
C GLU A 151 -3.43 12.52 11.89
N ILE A 152 -4.40 12.17 11.04
CA ILE A 152 -5.84 12.27 11.36
C ILE A 152 -6.17 11.41 12.59
N LEU A 153 -5.71 10.16 12.62
CA LEU A 153 -5.99 9.23 13.71
C LEU A 153 -5.44 9.68 15.06
N ARG A 154 -4.37 10.45 15.07
CA ARG A 154 -3.82 11.01 16.32
C ARG A 154 -4.28 12.45 16.62
N GLY A 155 -5.17 13.01 15.79
CA GLY A 155 -5.73 14.35 16.03
C GLY A 155 -4.77 15.50 15.72
N SER A 156 -3.76 15.27 14.89
CA SER A 156 -2.77 16.28 14.48
C SER A 156 -3.38 17.31 13.54
N PRO A 157 -2.91 18.58 13.56
CA PRO A 157 -3.36 19.62 12.63
C PRO A 157 -2.86 19.46 11.19
N TYR A 158 -2.03 18.50 10.89
CA TYR A 158 -1.47 18.27 9.54
C TYR A 158 -2.54 18.15 8.46
N HIS A 159 -3.72 17.67 8.81
CA HIS A 159 -4.82 17.44 7.87
C HIS A 159 -5.48 18.73 7.35
N LYS A 160 -5.30 19.84 8.01
CA LYS A 160 -5.90 21.14 7.66
C LYS A 160 -5.21 21.81 6.47
#